data_ed90b6b885e0c0e680ab32cdb37df945
#
_entry.id   ed90b6b885e0c0e680ab32cdb37df945
#
_cell.length_a   1.000
_cell.length_b   1.000
_cell.length_c   1.000
_cell.angle_alpha   90.00
_cell.angle_beta   90.00
_cell.angle_gamma   90.00
#
_symmetry.space_group_name_H-M   'P 1'
#
loop_
_entity.id
_entity.type
_entity.pdbx_description
1 polymer ?
#
loop_
_entity_poly.entity_id
_entity_poly.type
_entity_poly.pdbx_seq_one_letter_code
_entity_poly.pdbx_strand_id
1 'polypeptide(L)'
;IVIGFNVAGRDVQSVVTDIQQQLSEKVKLPTGYYFTYGGQFENLKEASNRLMIAVPVSLLLIFALLYFTFRSFKQAGLIFTAIPMSAIGGVFALMLRGMPFSISAGIGFIALFGVAVLNGIVLIGTFNQLKKDGLDDVIKRTIEGTKIRLRPVLMTATVASLGFLPMAISTSAGAEVQKPLATVVIGGLITATFLTLFVLPLLYIIFNSKFNFKNSKGVKTTVIALLLGIGGMTT
;
A
#
# COMPACT_ATOMS: atom_id res chain seq x y z
N ILE A 1 -23.08 19.93 31.79
CA ILE A 1 -22.83 21.07 30.89
C ILE A 1 -22.26 20.50 29.64
N VAL A 2 -22.84 20.85 28.48
CA VAL A 2 -22.33 20.42 27.16
C VAL A 2 -21.71 21.65 26.50
N ILE A 3 -20.44 21.50 26.06
CA ILE A 3 -19.73 22.53 25.32
C ILE A 3 -19.47 21.98 23.90
N GLY A 4 -20.11 22.58 22.91
CA GLY A 4 -19.94 22.23 21.50
C GLY A 4 -18.93 23.16 20.83
N PHE A 5 -18.05 22.59 19.98
CA PHE A 5 -17.12 23.36 19.15
C PHE A 5 -16.94 22.67 17.79
N ASN A 6 -16.61 23.45 16.78
CA ASN A 6 -16.26 22.95 15.47
C ASN A 6 -14.75 23.11 15.21
N VAL A 7 -14.14 22.10 14.64
CA VAL A 7 -12.73 22.14 14.27
C VAL A 7 -12.59 22.60 12.81
N ALA A 8 -11.72 23.57 12.57
CA ALA A 8 -11.39 24.05 11.23
C ALA A 8 -9.86 24.08 11.06
N GLY A 9 -9.35 23.59 9.92
CA GLY A 9 -7.94 23.65 9.55
C GLY A 9 -7.01 22.65 10.27
N ARG A 10 -7.52 21.83 11.19
CA ARG A 10 -6.78 20.76 11.89
C ARG A 10 -7.60 19.48 11.96
N ASP A 11 -6.91 18.37 12.20
CA ASP A 11 -7.55 17.09 12.46
C ASP A 11 -8.28 17.08 13.83
N VAL A 12 -9.51 16.55 13.83
CA VAL A 12 -10.37 16.50 15.02
C VAL A 12 -9.70 15.72 16.17
N GLN A 13 -9.01 14.62 15.84
CA GLN A 13 -8.37 13.78 16.86
C GLN A 13 -7.23 14.53 17.56
N SER A 14 -6.40 15.27 16.82
CA SER A 14 -5.30 16.06 17.40
C SER A 14 -5.81 17.18 18.29
N VAL A 15 -6.88 17.87 17.89
CA VAL A 15 -7.49 18.94 18.70
C VAL A 15 -8.09 18.39 19.99
N VAL A 16 -8.82 17.28 19.92
CA VAL A 16 -9.43 16.69 21.13
C VAL A 16 -8.34 16.15 22.07
N THR A 17 -7.26 15.59 21.56
CA THR A 17 -6.12 15.15 22.39
C THR A 17 -5.48 16.32 23.12
N ASP A 18 -5.26 17.46 22.43
CA ASP A 18 -4.73 18.68 23.06
C ASP A 18 -5.68 19.21 24.14
N ILE A 19 -7.01 19.19 23.89
CA ILE A 19 -8.02 19.59 24.86
C ILE A 19 -8.01 18.65 26.07
N GLN A 20 -7.92 17.34 25.88
CA GLN A 20 -7.85 16.35 26.95
C GLN A 20 -6.64 16.61 27.85
N GLN A 21 -5.47 16.86 27.24
CA GLN A 21 -4.26 17.16 27.98
C GLN A 21 -4.41 18.45 28.79
N GLN A 22 -4.86 19.54 28.17
CA GLN A 22 -5.05 20.81 28.87
C GLN A 22 -6.08 20.75 29.97
N LEU A 23 -7.20 20.02 29.78
CA LEU A 23 -8.24 19.85 30.81
C LEU A 23 -7.70 19.03 31.97
N SER A 24 -6.94 17.96 31.74
CA SER A 24 -6.35 17.14 32.79
C SER A 24 -5.32 17.90 33.63
N GLU A 25 -4.58 18.86 33.03
CA GLU A 25 -3.59 19.67 33.72
C GLU A 25 -4.18 20.86 34.49
N LYS A 26 -5.21 21.51 33.90
CA LYS A 26 -5.75 22.79 34.42
C LYS A 26 -7.01 22.68 35.22
N VAL A 27 -7.81 21.62 35.08
CA VAL A 27 -9.10 21.48 35.71
C VAL A 27 -9.11 20.28 36.64
N LYS A 28 -9.15 20.56 37.96
CA LYS A 28 -9.34 19.54 39.00
C LYS A 28 -10.84 19.34 39.20
N LEU A 29 -11.37 18.21 38.76
CA LEU A 29 -12.79 17.86 38.99
C LEU A 29 -13.01 17.39 40.42
N PRO A 30 -14.15 17.75 41.04
CA PRO A 30 -14.61 17.16 42.31
C PRO A 30 -14.86 15.65 42.13
N THR A 31 -14.80 14.91 43.23
CA THR A 31 -15.12 13.46 43.27
C THR A 31 -16.51 13.17 42.67
N GLY A 32 -16.57 12.28 41.68
CA GLY A 32 -17.81 11.90 41.00
C GLY A 32 -18.09 12.61 39.69
N TYR A 33 -17.23 13.56 39.28
CA TYR A 33 -17.33 14.23 37.98
C TYR A 33 -16.26 13.69 37.01
N TYR A 34 -16.63 13.56 35.73
CA TYR A 34 -15.72 13.13 34.68
C TYR A 34 -16.05 13.84 33.37
N PHE A 35 -15.05 13.96 32.52
CA PHE A 35 -15.21 14.49 31.17
C PHE A 35 -15.65 13.38 30.22
N THR A 36 -16.66 13.68 29.41
CA THR A 36 -17.09 12.80 28.31
C THR A 36 -16.86 13.54 26.99
N TYR A 37 -16.22 12.89 26.06
CA TYR A 37 -15.92 13.44 24.74
C TYR A 37 -16.78 12.69 23.73
N GLY A 38 -17.80 13.36 23.19
CA GLY A 38 -18.77 12.78 22.25
C GLY A 38 -18.71 13.37 20.84
N GLY A 39 -19.71 13.06 20.04
CA GLY A 39 -19.84 13.57 18.69
C GLY A 39 -18.90 12.92 17.66
N GLN A 40 -18.31 13.72 16.78
CA GLN A 40 -17.41 13.19 15.73
C GLN A 40 -16.22 12.43 16.29
N PHE A 41 -15.70 12.83 17.44
CA PHE A 41 -14.55 12.17 18.07
C PHE A 41 -14.86 10.72 18.51
N GLU A 42 -16.04 10.48 19.07
CA GLU A 42 -16.47 9.14 19.45
C GLU A 42 -16.61 8.23 18.25
N ASN A 43 -17.23 8.72 17.17
CA ASN A 43 -17.33 8.02 15.89
C ASN A 43 -15.95 7.71 15.30
N LEU A 44 -14.99 8.63 15.40
CA LEU A 44 -13.61 8.43 14.97
C LEU A 44 -12.92 7.34 15.78
N LYS A 45 -13.09 7.32 17.09
CA LYS A 45 -12.52 6.31 17.98
C LYS A 45 -13.08 4.91 17.68
N GLU A 46 -14.40 4.81 17.49
CA GLU A 46 -15.02 3.54 17.07
C GLU A 46 -14.51 3.07 15.71
N ALA A 47 -14.45 3.97 14.72
CA ALA A 47 -13.96 3.63 13.39
C ALA A 47 -12.49 3.22 13.43
N SER A 48 -11.65 3.86 14.25
CA SER A 48 -10.26 3.47 14.46
C SER A 48 -10.14 2.07 15.06
N ASN A 49 -10.95 1.76 16.07
CA ASN A 49 -10.98 0.42 16.68
C ASN A 49 -11.43 -0.66 15.68
N ARG A 50 -12.44 -0.36 14.86
CA ARG A 50 -12.88 -1.27 13.79
C ARG A 50 -11.79 -1.50 12.74
N LEU A 51 -11.04 -0.47 12.34
CA LEU A 51 -9.90 -0.59 11.41
C LEU A 51 -8.78 -1.44 12.02
N MET A 52 -8.51 -1.32 13.31
CA MET A 52 -7.49 -2.09 13.99
C MET A 52 -7.74 -3.60 13.94
N ILE A 53 -9.00 -4.01 13.81
CA ILE A 53 -9.39 -5.41 13.60
C ILE A 53 -9.50 -5.72 12.10
N ALA A 54 -10.08 -4.82 11.32
CA ALA A 54 -10.34 -5.06 9.89
C ALA A 54 -9.05 -5.23 9.08
N VAL A 55 -7.99 -4.45 9.39
CA VAL A 55 -6.72 -4.54 8.66
C VAL A 55 -6.05 -5.90 8.81
N PRO A 56 -5.78 -6.44 10.02
CA PRO A 56 -5.22 -7.77 10.17
C PRO A 56 -6.08 -8.87 9.57
N VAL A 57 -7.41 -8.79 9.72
CA VAL A 57 -8.33 -9.77 9.14
C VAL A 57 -8.27 -9.75 7.62
N SER A 58 -8.27 -8.57 7.00
CA SER A 58 -8.15 -8.45 5.54
C SER A 58 -6.80 -8.98 5.03
N LEU A 59 -5.70 -8.71 5.73
CA LEU A 59 -4.38 -9.22 5.38
C LEU A 59 -4.30 -10.75 5.48
N LEU A 60 -4.88 -11.33 6.53
CA LEU A 60 -4.99 -12.78 6.68
C LEU A 60 -5.81 -13.41 5.55
N LEU A 61 -6.94 -12.80 5.21
CA LEU A 61 -7.82 -13.27 4.14
C LEU A 61 -7.12 -13.17 2.78
N ILE A 62 -6.42 -12.07 2.50
CA ILE A 62 -5.59 -11.91 1.30
C ILE A 62 -4.54 -13.02 1.23
N PHE A 63 -3.82 -13.27 2.32
CA PHE A 63 -2.80 -14.31 2.36
C PHE A 63 -3.38 -15.71 2.13
N ALA A 64 -4.53 -16.01 2.74
CA ALA A 64 -5.23 -17.26 2.55
C ALA A 64 -5.67 -17.44 1.07
N LEU A 65 -6.27 -16.42 0.46
CA LEU A 65 -6.66 -16.45 -0.95
C LEU A 65 -5.46 -16.64 -1.88
N LEU A 66 -4.32 -15.98 -1.61
CA LEU A 66 -3.08 -16.18 -2.34
C LEU A 66 -2.59 -17.62 -2.24
N TYR A 67 -2.64 -18.19 -1.04
CA TYR A 67 -2.26 -19.59 -0.83
C TYR A 67 -3.17 -20.56 -1.61
N PHE A 68 -4.47 -20.37 -1.55
CA PHE A 68 -5.42 -21.22 -2.31
C PHE A 68 -5.23 -21.09 -3.83
N THR A 69 -4.91 -19.89 -4.33
CA THR A 69 -4.69 -19.63 -5.75
C THR A 69 -3.42 -20.29 -6.28
N PHE A 70 -2.33 -20.16 -5.56
CA PHE A 70 -1.01 -20.62 -6.03
C PHE A 70 -0.61 -21.98 -5.46
N ARG A 71 -1.30 -22.47 -4.43
CA ARG A 71 -0.97 -23.70 -3.68
C ARG A 71 0.49 -23.78 -3.25
N SER A 72 1.11 -22.62 -2.98
CA SER A 72 2.52 -22.50 -2.64
C SER A 72 2.74 -21.35 -1.68
N PHE A 73 3.21 -21.67 -0.46
CA PHE A 73 3.59 -20.65 0.53
C PHE A 73 4.67 -19.70 0.02
N LYS A 74 5.61 -20.21 -0.81
CA LYS A 74 6.69 -19.40 -1.38
C LYS A 74 6.14 -18.32 -2.32
N GLN A 75 5.22 -18.68 -3.22
CA GLN A 75 4.64 -17.74 -4.16
C GLN A 75 3.67 -16.78 -3.47
N ALA A 76 2.86 -17.26 -2.53
CA ALA A 76 1.99 -16.42 -1.72
C ALA A 76 2.79 -15.40 -0.92
N GLY A 77 3.87 -15.82 -0.25
CA GLY A 77 4.77 -14.95 0.49
C GLY A 77 5.46 -13.90 -0.39
N LEU A 78 5.92 -14.29 -1.60
CA LEU A 78 6.49 -13.35 -2.56
C LEU A 78 5.51 -12.24 -2.95
N ILE A 79 4.27 -12.59 -3.28
CA ILE A 79 3.25 -11.61 -3.63
C ILE A 79 2.90 -10.74 -2.42
N PHE A 80 2.85 -11.34 -1.23
CA PHE A 80 2.54 -10.63 0.00
C PHE A 80 3.57 -9.54 0.35
N THR A 81 4.82 -9.66 -0.11
CA THR A 81 5.83 -8.60 0.06
C THR A 81 5.48 -7.30 -0.66
N ALA A 82 4.56 -7.33 -1.63
CA ALA A 82 4.07 -6.12 -2.28
C ALA A 82 3.30 -5.20 -1.30
N ILE A 83 2.70 -5.75 -0.25
CA ILE A 83 1.93 -4.99 0.75
C ILE A 83 2.81 -4.00 1.53
N PRO A 84 3.86 -4.43 2.27
CA PRO A 84 4.70 -3.49 2.99
C PRO A 84 5.39 -2.48 2.05
N MET A 85 5.72 -2.89 0.83
CA MET A 85 6.32 -1.99 -0.14
C MET A 85 5.35 -0.90 -0.62
N SER A 86 4.09 -1.25 -0.85
CA SER A 86 3.05 -0.27 -1.17
C SER A 86 2.75 0.66 0.01
N ALA A 87 2.79 0.12 1.23
CA ALA A 87 2.57 0.90 2.45
C ALA A 87 3.62 2.01 2.60
N ILE A 88 4.90 1.72 2.33
CA ILE A 88 5.98 2.73 2.35
C ILE A 88 5.63 3.90 1.43
N GLY A 89 5.17 3.63 0.20
CA GLY A 89 4.77 4.66 -0.75
C GLY A 89 3.60 5.50 -0.28
N GLY A 90 2.58 4.87 0.32
CA GLY A 90 1.43 5.57 0.88
C GLY A 90 1.79 6.48 2.05
N VAL A 91 2.64 6.01 2.98
CA VAL A 91 3.14 6.80 4.11
C VAL A 91 3.98 7.97 3.61
N PHE A 92 4.89 7.72 2.67
CA PHE A 92 5.73 8.77 2.09
C PHE A 92 4.91 9.86 1.39
N ALA A 93 3.84 9.49 0.67
CA ALA A 93 2.94 10.44 0.03
C ALA A 93 2.19 11.31 1.06
N LEU A 94 1.74 10.74 2.18
CA LEU A 94 1.14 11.51 3.29
C LEU A 94 2.15 12.50 3.88
N MET A 95 3.39 12.05 4.12
CA MET A 95 4.46 12.91 4.65
C MET A 95 4.78 14.09 3.72
N LEU A 96 4.91 13.83 2.41
CA LEU A 96 5.18 14.88 1.41
C LEU A 96 4.07 15.94 1.37
N ARG A 97 2.84 15.57 1.66
CA ARG A 97 1.69 16.49 1.69
C ARG A 97 1.40 17.06 3.07
N GLY A 98 2.18 16.73 4.09
CA GLY A 98 1.97 17.18 5.47
C GLY A 98 0.63 16.75 6.06
N MET A 99 0.08 15.61 5.62
CA MET A 99 -1.20 15.11 6.08
C MET A 99 -1.00 14.12 7.22
N PRO A 100 -1.78 14.23 8.33
CA PRO A 100 -1.73 13.26 9.40
C PRO A 100 -2.34 11.93 8.95
N PHE A 101 -1.95 10.85 9.63
CA PHE A 101 -2.57 9.55 9.44
C PHE A 101 -4.01 9.59 9.98
N SER A 102 -4.97 9.57 9.08
CA SER A 102 -6.40 9.59 9.39
C SER A 102 -7.05 8.23 9.11
N ILE A 103 -8.28 8.03 9.62
CA ILE A 103 -9.07 6.83 9.32
C ILE A 103 -9.27 6.64 7.82
N SER A 104 -9.49 7.75 7.10
CA SER A 104 -9.62 7.74 5.65
C SER A 104 -8.34 7.28 4.94
N ALA A 105 -7.17 7.67 5.46
CA ALA A 105 -5.89 7.15 5.00
C ALA A 105 -5.80 5.64 5.25
N GLY A 106 -6.26 5.15 6.41
CA GLY A 106 -6.32 3.71 6.73
C GLY A 106 -7.17 2.91 5.74
N ILE A 107 -8.33 3.43 5.36
CA ILE A 107 -9.18 2.83 4.31
C ILE A 107 -8.45 2.85 2.96
N GLY A 108 -7.73 3.93 2.65
CA GLY A 108 -6.88 4.04 1.47
C GLY A 108 -5.80 2.95 1.42
N PHE A 109 -5.18 2.61 2.55
CA PHE A 109 -4.21 1.52 2.63
C PHE A 109 -4.84 0.16 2.33
N ILE A 110 -6.04 -0.13 2.82
CA ILE A 110 -6.73 -1.40 2.52
C ILE A 110 -6.98 -1.52 1.01
N ALA A 111 -7.48 -0.47 0.38
CA ALA A 111 -7.70 -0.44 -1.06
C ALA A 111 -6.38 -0.61 -1.84
N LEU A 112 -5.33 0.10 -1.42
CA LEU A 112 -3.98 0.02 -2.00
C LEU A 112 -3.40 -1.39 -1.93
N PHE A 113 -3.55 -2.08 -0.80
CA PHE A 113 -3.05 -3.45 -0.62
C PHE A 113 -3.72 -4.41 -1.59
N GLY A 114 -5.03 -4.27 -1.81
CA GLY A 114 -5.74 -5.08 -2.79
C GLY A 114 -5.19 -4.92 -4.21
N VAL A 115 -4.94 -3.68 -4.65
CA VAL A 115 -4.40 -3.39 -5.99
C VAL A 115 -2.93 -3.84 -6.11
N ALA A 116 -2.11 -3.61 -5.08
CA ALA A 116 -0.71 -4.03 -5.07
C ALA A 116 -0.58 -5.56 -5.19
N VAL A 117 -1.39 -6.31 -4.44
CA VAL A 117 -1.45 -7.77 -4.50
C VAL A 117 -1.93 -8.27 -5.87
N LEU A 118 -2.95 -7.61 -6.44
CA LEU A 118 -3.45 -7.96 -7.78
C LEU A 118 -2.34 -7.88 -8.84
N ASN A 119 -1.53 -6.82 -8.84
CA ASN A 119 -0.39 -6.69 -9.74
C ASN A 119 0.64 -7.83 -9.54
N GLY A 120 0.90 -8.21 -8.29
CA GLY A 120 1.76 -9.35 -7.95
C GLY A 120 1.21 -10.69 -8.45
N ILE A 121 -0.10 -10.94 -8.28
CA ILE A 121 -0.78 -12.15 -8.76
C ILE A 121 -0.61 -12.28 -10.27
N VAL A 122 -0.89 -11.21 -11.01
CA VAL A 122 -0.83 -11.19 -12.47
C VAL A 122 0.60 -11.45 -12.96
N LEU A 123 1.61 -10.89 -12.31
CA LEU A 123 3.01 -11.07 -12.68
C LEU A 123 3.49 -12.51 -12.41
N ILE A 124 3.27 -13.04 -11.21
CA ILE A 124 3.65 -14.42 -10.86
C ILE A 124 2.85 -15.44 -11.68
N GLY A 125 1.57 -15.16 -11.94
CA GLY A 125 0.73 -15.97 -12.83
C GLY A 125 1.33 -16.09 -14.23
N THR A 126 1.86 -14.99 -14.78
CA THR A 126 2.54 -14.99 -16.07
C THR A 126 3.83 -15.81 -16.03
N PHE A 127 4.64 -15.70 -14.97
CA PHE A 127 5.82 -16.55 -14.82
C PHE A 127 5.47 -18.04 -14.77
N ASN A 128 4.39 -18.39 -14.07
CA ASN A 128 3.90 -19.76 -14.00
C ASN A 128 3.36 -20.26 -15.35
N GLN A 129 2.73 -19.38 -16.13
CA GLN A 129 2.26 -19.73 -17.47
C GLN A 129 3.43 -19.99 -18.41
N LEU A 130 4.42 -19.09 -18.47
CA LEU A 130 5.62 -19.27 -19.27
C LEU A 130 6.41 -20.54 -18.89
N LYS A 131 6.35 -20.93 -17.61
CA LYS A 131 6.93 -22.21 -17.18
C LYS A 131 6.19 -23.40 -17.79
N LYS A 132 4.86 -23.35 -17.87
CA LYS A 132 4.05 -24.41 -18.50
C LYS A 132 4.28 -24.46 -20.00
N ASP A 133 4.55 -23.32 -20.63
CA ASP A 133 4.82 -23.19 -22.07
C ASP A 133 6.24 -23.65 -22.44
N GLY A 134 7.02 -24.20 -21.48
CA GLY A 134 8.32 -24.84 -21.74
C GLY A 134 9.54 -23.92 -21.52
N LEU A 135 9.36 -22.71 -20.99
CA LEU A 135 10.48 -21.85 -20.59
C LEU A 135 11.01 -22.27 -19.20
N ASP A 136 11.91 -23.23 -19.15
CA ASP A 136 12.44 -23.75 -17.87
C ASP A 136 13.48 -22.83 -17.24
N ASP A 137 14.19 -22.03 -18.03
CA ASP A 137 15.15 -21.07 -17.52
C ASP A 137 14.46 -19.96 -16.72
N VAL A 138 14.73 -19.93 -15.40
CA VAL A 138 14.12 -18.97 -14.46
C VAL A 138 14.40 -17.53 -14.86
N ILE A 139 15.62 -17.24 -15.31
CA ILE A 139 16.04 -15.86 -15.64
C ILE A 139 15.32 -15.39 -16.90
N LYS A 140 15.37 -16.18 -17.98
CA LYS A 140 14.70 -15.85 -19.26
C LYS A 140 13.20 -15.69 -19.05
N ARG A 141 12.58 -16.62 -18.32
CA ARG A 141 11.15 -16.60 -18.00
C ARG A 141 10.75 -15.34 -17.22
N THR A 142 11.57 -14.92 -16.26
CA THR A 142 11.30 -13.73 -15.47
C THR A 142 11.42 -12.46 -16.30
N ILE A 143 12.45 -12.35 -17.13
CA ILE A 143 12.65 -11.20 -18.03
C ILE A 143 11.49 -11.11 -19.02
N GLU A 144 11.15 -12.21 -19.68
CA GLU A 144 10.09 -12.25 -20.69
C GLU A 144 8.72 -11.94 -20.09
N GLY A 145 8.40 -12.57 -18.95
CA GLY A 145 7.14 -12.31 -18.24
C GLY A 145 7.03 -10.87 -17.74
N THR A 146 8.13 -10.27 -17.28
CA THR A 146 8.13 -8.85 -16.87
C THR A 146 7.92 -7.94 -18.07
N LYS A 147 8.56 -8.20 -19.23
CA LYS A 147 8.32 -7.44 -20.47
C LYS A 147 6.85 -7.49 -20.91
N ILE A 148 6.24 -8.68 -20.92
CA ILE A 148 4.84 -8.87 -21.30
C ILE A 148 3.92 -8.06 -20.40
N ARG A 149 4.22 -7.98 -19.08
CA ARG A 149 3.37 -7.33 -18.09
C ARG A 149 3.69 -5.87 -17.82
N LEU A 150 4.82 -5.36 -18.28
CA LEU A 150 5.24 -3.98 -18.07
C LEU A 150 4.15 -2.99 -18.51
N ARG A 151 3.71 -3.10 -19.75
CA ARG A 151 2.73 -2.17 -20.34
C ARG A 151 1.34 -2.24 -19.64
N PRO A 152 0.72 -3.41 -19.46
CA PRO A 152 -0.55 -3.51 -18.74
C PRO A 152 -0.48 -2.98 -17.30
N VAL A 153 0.57 -3.29 -16.55
CA VAL A 153 0.72 -2.88 -15.15
C VAL A 153 0.90 -1.37 -15.05
N LEU A 154 1.70 -0.76 -15.93
CA LEU A 154 1.83 0.70 -15.98
C LEU A 154 0.51 1.37 -16.36
N MET A 155 -0.24 0.82 -17.33
CA MET A 155 -1.54 1.37 -17.72
C MET A 155 -2.55 1.33 -16.56
N THR A 156 -2.66 0.20 -15.87
CA THR A 156 -3.60 0.09 -14.72
C THR A 156 -3.23 1.04 -13.59
N ALA A 157 -1.96 1.18 -13.27
CA ALA A 157 -1.50 2.12 -12.26
C ALA A 157 -1.78 3.58 -12.64
N THR A 158 -1.55 3.93 -13.90
CA THR A 158 -1.80 5.28 -14.40
C THR A 158 -3.30 5.62 -14.38
N VAL A 159 -4.14 4.71 -14.89
CA VAL A 159 -5.60 4.90 -14.91
C VAL A 159 -6.16 5.01 -13.50
N ALA A 160 -5.75 4.15 -12.59
CA ALA A 160 -6.17 4.21 -11.20
C ALA A 160 -5.70 5.51 -10.52
N SER A 161 -4.45 5.91 -10.70
CA SER A 161 -3.92 7.17 -10.14
C SER A 161 -4.68 8.40 -10.68
N LEU A 162 -4.97 8.44 -11.98
CA LEU A 162 -5.76 9.51 -12.59
C LEU A 162 -7.21 9.51 -12.07
N GLY A 163 -7.80 8.34 -11.81
CA GLY A 163 -9.14 8.22 -11.24
C GLY A 163 -9.25 8.81 -9.83
N PHE A 164 -8.20 8.67 -9.02
CA PHE A 164 -8.14 9.26 -7.67
C PHE A 164 -7.67 10.72 -7.66
N LEU A 165 -7.13 11.25 -8.77
CA LEU A 165 -6.58 12.59 -8.85
C LEU A 165 -7.60 13.70 -8.49
N PRO A 166 -8.86 13.68 -8.99
CA PRO A 166 -9.85 14.69 -8.62
C PRO A 166 -10.11 14.74 -7.11
N MET A 167 -10.14 13.58 -6.44
CA MET A 167 -10.31 13.48 -4.99
C MET A 167 -9.09 14.02 -4.23
N ALA A 168 -7.89 13.83 -4.77
CA ALA A 168 -6.65 14.31 -4.16
C ALA A 168 -6.51 15.84 -4.19
N ILE A 169 -7.08 16.51 -5.20
CA ILE A 169 -7.01 17.98 -5.36
C ILE A 169 -8.28 18.70 -4.92
N SER A 170 -9.36 17.98 -4.58
CA SER A 170 -10.63 18.56 -4.17
C SER A 170 -10.46 19.54 -3.00
N THR A 171 -11.18 20.66 -3.04
CA THR A 171 -11.23 21.68 -1.97
C THR A 171 -12.64 21.91 -1.43
N SER A 172 -13.61 21.09 -1.86
CA SER A 172 -15.00 21.16 -1.42
C SER A 172 -15.20 20.65 0.02
N ALA A 173 -16.38 20.90 0.56
CA ALA A 173 -16.80 20.31 1.83
C ALA A 173 -16.69 18.78 1.76
N GLY A 174 -16.07 18.15 2.78
CA GLY A 174 -15.77 16.70 2.79
C GLY A 174 -14.44 16.32 2.12
N ALA A 175 -13.72 17.24 1.50
CA ALA A 175 -12.40 16.98 0.95
C ALA A 175 -11.38 16.51 1.99
N GLU A 176 -11.56 16.90 3.25
CA GLU A 176 -10.71 16.48 4.38
C GLU A 176 -10.68 14.96 4.57
N VAL A 177 -11.78 14.28 4.24
CA VAL A 177 -11.88 12.82 4.29
C VAL A 177 -11.31 12.18 3.01
N GLN A 178 -11.56 12.77 1.86
CA GLN A 178 -11.20 12.19 0.56
C GLN A 178 -9.72 12.37 0.20
N LYS A 179 -9.13 13.51 0.53
CA LYS A 179 -7.72 13.81 0.23
C LYS A 179 -6.71 12.82 0.78
N PRO A 180 -6.75 12.46 2.10
CA PRO A 180 -5.80 11.49 2.64
C PRO A 180 -5.92 10.11 1.98
N LEU A 181 -7.16 9.64 1.75
CA LEU A 181 -7.43 8.38 1.06
C LEU A 181 -6.81 8.37 -0.34
N ALA A 182 -7.14 9.37 -1.16
CA ALA A 182 -6.63 9.48 -2.52
C ALA A 182 -5.10 9.63 -2.57
N THR A 183 -4.52 10.39 -1.63
CA THR A 183 -3.08 10.59 -1.53
C THR A 183 -2.34 9.28 -1.26
N VAL A 184 -2.84 8.48 -0.30
CA VAL A 184 -2.28 7.15 0.01
C VAL A 184 -2.34 6.24 -1.20
N VAL A 185 -3.50 6.19 -1.87
CA VAL A 185 -3.68 5.29 -3.02
C VAL A 185 -2.77 5.68 -4.17
N ILE A 186 -2.71 6.96 -4.55
CA ILE A 186 -1.87 7.43 -5.66
C ILE A 186 -0.38 7.18 -5.35
N GLY A 187 0.11 7.64 -4.20
CA GLY A 187 1.52 7.50 -3.83
C GLY A 187 1.93 6.04 -3.64
N GLY A 188 1.08 5.27 -2.97
CA GLY A 188 1.31 3.86 -2.76
C GLY A 188 1.27 3.05 -4.06
N LEU A 189 0.38 3.40 -4.99
CA LEU A 189 0.26 2.70 -6.27
C LEU A 189 1.46 2.96 -7.18
N ILE A 190 1.95 4.19 -7.25
CA ILE A 190 3.18 4.52 -7.98
C ILE A 190 4.34 3.70 -7.44
N THR A 191 4.55 3.73 -6.13
CA THR A 191 5.65 2.99 -5.48
C THR A 191 5.49 1.49 -5.62
N ALA A 192 4.29 0.95 -5.38
CA ALA A 192 3.99 -0.47 -5.54
C ALA A 192 4.25 -0.95 -6.98
N THR A 193 3.88 -0.17 -7.97
CA THR A 193 4.09 -0.52 -9.38
C THR A 193 5.58 -0.62 -9.71
N PHE A 194 6.37 0.37 -9.29
CA PHE A 194 7.82 0.34 -9.45
C PHE A 194 8.43 -0.88 -8.77
N LEU A 195 8.09 -1.10 -7.50
CA LEU A 195 8.66 -2.20 -6.72
C LEU A 195 8.19 -3.56 -7.24
N THR A 196 6.94 -3.69 -7.66
CA THR A 196 6.43 -4.95 -8.24
C THR A 196 7.13 -5.28 -9.55
N LEU A 197 7.46 -4.30 -10.38
CA LEU A 197 8.15 -4.55 -11.66
C LEU A 197 9.64 -4.83 -11.49
N PHE A 198 10.29 -4.37 -10.42
CA PHE A 198 11.73 -4.56 -10.21
C PHE A 198 12.03 -5.57 -9.10
N VAL A 199 11.45 -5.37 -7.92
CA VAL A 199 11.79 -6.17 -6.73
C VAL A 199 11.18 -7.55 -6.79
N LEU A 200 9.93 -7.68 -7.24
CA LEU A 200 9.25 -8.97 -7.26
C LEU A 200 9.88 -9.95 -8.27
N PRO A 201 10.29 -9.56 -9.50
CA PRO A 201 11.07 -10.41 -10.40
C PRO A 201 12.40 -10.85 -9.80
N LEU A 202 13.10 -9.93 -9.13
CA LEU A 202 14.38 -10.22 -8.48
C LEU A 202 14.20 -11.26 -7.35
N LEU A 203 13.22 -11.06 -6.48
CA LEU A 203 12.88 -12.02 -5.44
C LEU A 203 12.45 -13.37 -6.03
N TYR A 204 11.69 -13.37 -7.12
CA TYR A 204 11.29 -14.60 -7.79
C TYR A 204 12.48 -15.40 -8.30
N ILE A 205 13.51 -14.74 -8.88
CA ILE A 205 14.75 -15.38 -9.28
C ILE A 205 15.48 -15.96 -8.06
N ILE A 206 15.62 -15.19 -6.98
CA ILE A 206 16.32 -15.63 -5.77
C ILE A 206 15.63 -16.87 -5.15
N PHE A 207 14.32 -16.91 -5.08
CA PHE A 207 13.57 -18.00 -4.47
C PHE A 207 13.42 -19.25 -5.37
N ASN A 208 13.47 -19.10 -6.70
CA ASN A 208 13.27 -20.21 -7.65
C ASN A 208 14.57 -20.70 -8.31
N SER A 209 15.63 -19.92 -8.35
CA SER A 209 16.92 -20.43 -8.75
C SER A 209 17.52 -21.19 -7.56
N LYS A 210 18.02 -22.41 -7.79
CA LYS A 210 18.94 -23.09 -6.85
C LYS A 210 20.24 -22.27 -6.87
N PHE A 211 20.25 -21.14 -6.18
CA PHE A 211 21.30 -20.16 -6.28
C PHE A 211 22.56 -20.67 -5.61
N ASN A 212 23.51 -21.14 -6.41
CA ASN A 212 24.86 -21.36 -5.96
C ASN A 212 25.54 -19.98 -5.93
N PHE A 213 25.63 -19.38 -4.75
CA PHE A 213 26.18 -18.03 -4.51
C PHE A 213 27.63 -17.84 -5.03
N LYS A 214 28.23 -18.90 -5.56
CA LYS A 214 29.62 -18.93 -6.00
C LYS A 214 29.87 -18.30 -7.38
N ASN A 215 28.83 -17.91 -8.14
CA ASN A 215 29.01 -17.30 -9.47
C ASN A 215 28.27 -15.96 -9.59
N SER A 216 28.70 -14.99 -8.81
CA SER A 216 28.11 -13.65 -8.62
C SER A 216 28.13 -12.74 -9.87
N LYS A 217 28.78 -13.14 -10.97
CA LYS A 217 28.85 -12.32 -12.19
C LYS A 217 27.51 -12.23 -12.96
N GLY A 218 26.72 -13.31 -12.97
CA GLY A 218 25.43 -13.34 -13.68
C GLY A 218 24.35 -12.43 -13.08
N VAL A 219 24.32 -12.27 -11.74
CA VAL A 219 23.30 -11.43 -11.06
C VAL A 219 23.53 -9.96 -11.31
N LYS A 220 24.78 -9.50 -11.28
CA LYS A 220 25.11 -8.10 -11.59
C LYS A 220 24.70 -7.75 -13.01
N THR A 221 24.94 -8.64 -13.97
CA THR A 221 24.55 -8.44 -15.38
C THR A 221 23.03 -8.45 -15.54
N THR A 222 22.30 -9.28 -14.80
CA THR A 222 20.82 -9.36 -14.87
C THR A 222 20.15 -8.14 -14.22
N VAL A 223 20.66 -7.65 -13.10
CA VAL A 223 20.20 -6.41 -12.48
C VAL A 223 20.46 -5.21 -13.38
N ILE A 224 21.65 -5.15 -13.99
CA ILE A 224 22.00 -4.11 -14.94
C ILE A 224 21.17 -4.24 -16.22
N ALA A 225 20.91 -5.44 -16.72
CA ALA A 225 20.05 -5.67 -17.89
C ALA A 225 18.58 -5.32 -17.62
N LEU A 226 18.05 -5.55 -16.40
CA LEU A 226 16.73 -5.10 -16.00
C LEU A 226 16.66 -3.56 -15.86
N LEU A 227 17.72 -2.93 -15.36
CA LEU A 227 17.83 -1.47 -15.27
C LEU A 227 18.05 -0.81 -16.65
N LEU A 228 18.80 -1.46 -17.56
CA LEU A 228 19.10 -0.96 -18.91
C LEU A 228 18.04 -1.38 -19.94
N GLY A 229 17.24 -2.42 -19.67
CA GLY A 229 16.13 -2.86 -20.54
C GLY A 229 15.02 -1.80 -20.70
N ILE A 230 15.04 -0.76 -19.90
CA ILE A 230 14.23 0.44 -20.10
C ILE A 230 14.85 1.38 -21.15
N GLY A 231 16.15 1.29 -21.42
CA GLY A 231 16.86 2.14 -22.38
C GLY A 231 16.94 1.63 -23.82
N GLY A 232 16.47 0.41 -24.09
CA GLY A 232 16.59 -0.26 -25.39
C GLY A 232 15.31 -0.28 -26.24
N MET A 233 14.42 0.70 -26.11
CA MET A 233 13.19 0.82 -26.91
C MET A 233 13.31 1.97 -27.94
N THR A 234 14.48 2.08 -28.60
CA THR A 234 14.65 2.87 -29.83
C THR A 234 15.49 2.06 -30.82
N THR A 235 14.86 1.23 -31.57
CA THR A 235 15.03 0.92 -33.02
C THR A 235 13.99 -0.11 -33.39
#